data_5039c573f751af6f90714dfe9d532dd3
#
_entry.id   5039c573f751af6f90714dfe9d532dd3
#
_cell.length_a   1.000
_cell.length_b   1.000
_cell.length_c   1.000
_cell.angle_alpha   90.00
_cell.angle_beta   90.00
_cell.angle_gamma   90.00
#
_symmetry.space_group_name_H-M   'P 1'
#
loop_
_entity.id
_entity.type
_entity.pdbx_description
1 polymer ?
#
loop_
_entity_poly.entity_id
_entity_poly.type
_entity_poly.pdbx_seq_one_letter_code
_entity_poly.pdbx_strand_id
1 'polypeptide(L)'
;MYRKILVPLDGSELAECALSHVKDLVKAGLVEEVIFLNIFWSHIVPVEYWYGVSGYDEFKEKAREASMSYLADVESRLSFPGIKVITESLEGGRPGNIISDYAQNNGIDMIIIATHGYTGLKKMMLGSVALEVLHNSHVPVLLIRPESCRT
;
A
#
# COMPACT_ATOMS: atom_id res chain seq x y z
N MET A 1 14.55 1.44 16.50
CA MET A 1 13.10 1.63 16.74
C MET A 1 12.44 2.03 15.43
N TYR A 2 11.36 1.39 15.06
CA TYR A 2 10.65 1.65 13.78
C TYR A 2 9.41 2.50 14.07
N ARG A 3 9.62 3.78 14.36
CA ARG A 3 8.55 4.67 14.80
C ARG A 3 7.50 4.95 13.74
N LYS A 4 7.95 5.12 12.49
CA LYS A 4 7.11 5.50 11.35
C LYS A 4 7.17 4.44 10.27
N ILE A 5 6.07 3.75 10.06
CA ILE A 5 5.99 2.64 9.10
C ILE A 5 5.07 2.96 7.93
N LEU A 6 5.44 2.47 6.75
CA LEU A 6 4.67 2.55 5.52
C LEU A 6 4.10 1.18 5.17
N VAL A 7 2.82 1.12 4.90
CA VAL A 7 2.09 -0.11 4.57
C VAL A 7 1.36 0.09 3.23
N PRO A 8 1.99 -0.31 2.12
CA PRO A 8 1.34 -0.28 0.82
C PRO A 8 0.24 -1.34 0.72
N LEU A 9 -0.93 -0.93 0.22
CA LEU A 9 -2.10 -1.77 0.04
C LEU A 9 -2.68 -1.55 -1.36
N ASP A 10 -2.98 -2.65 -2.07
CA ASP A 10 -3.52 -2.60 -3.44
C ASP A 10 -5.03 -2.92 -3.52
N GLY A 11 -5.69 -3.08 -2.38
CA GLY A 11 -7.09 -3.46 -2.28
C GLY A 11 -7.34 -4.97 -2.26
N SER A 12 -6.31 -5.79 -2.42
CA SER A 12 -6.44 -7.25 -2.35
C SER A 12 -6.40 -7.77 -0.90
N GLU A 13 -7.04 -8.89 -0.65
CA GLU A 13 -6.96 -9.61 0.63
C GLU A 13 -5.53 -10.05 0.94
N LEU A 14 -4.76 -10.40 -0.08
CA LEU A 14 -3.36 -10.81 0.09
C LEU A 14 -2.49 -9.64 0.59
N ALA A 15 -2.69 -8.43 0.07
CA ALA A 15 -1.98 -7.25 0.56
C ALA A 15 -2.36 -6.93 2.01
N GLU A 16 -3.61 -7.11 2.38
CA GLU A 16 -4.11 -6.85 3.74
C GLU A 16 -3.58 -7.85 4.79
N CYS A 17 -2.94 -8.93 4.37
CA CYS A 17 -2.21 -9.82 5.26
C CYS A 17 -1.16 -9.11 6.11
N ALA A 18 -0.62 -7.99 5.63
CA ALA A 18 0.31 -7.17 6.39
C ALA A 18 -0.31 -6.56 7.66
N LEU A 19 -1.63 -6.34 7.67
CA LEU A 19 -2.31 -5.61 8.75
C LEU A 19 -2.24 -6.30 10.11
N SER A 20 -2.25 -7.63 10.16
CA SER A 20 -2.11 -8.38 11.42
C SER A 20 -0.74 -8.13 12.07
N HIS A 21 0.31 -8.11 11.27
CA HIS A 21 1.67 -7.83 11.73
C HIS A 21 1.83 -6.37 12.18
N VAL A 22 1.20 -5.43 11.48
CA VAL A 22 1.14 -4.02 11.89
C VAL A 22 0.48 -3.90 13.27
N LYS A 23 -0.64 -4.58 13.49
CA LYS A 23 -1.33 -4.61 14.80
C LYS A 23 -0.42 -5.12 15.91
N ASP A 24 0.34 -6.17 15.65
CA ASP A 24 1.24 -6.75 16.65
C ASP A 24 2.39 -5.80 17.00
N LEU A 25 2.96 -5.12 16.01
CA LEU A 25 4.01 -4.11 16.24
C LEU A 25 3.48 -2.90 17.03
N VAL A 26 2.27 -2.44 16.72
CA VAL A 26 1.61 -1.36 17.46
C VAL A 26 1.36 -1.78 18.91
N LYS A 27 0.81 -2.98 19.15
CA LYS A 27 0.59 -3.51 20.49
C LYS A 27 1.89 -3.66 21.30
N ALA A 28 2.97 -3.97 20.63
CA ALA A 28 4.30 -4.06 21.25
C ALA A 28 4.93 -2.70 21.57
N GLY A 29 4.27 -1.58 21.21
CA GLY A 29 4.78 -0.23 21.45
C GLY A 29 5.98 0.16 20.60
N LEU A 30 6.18 -0.51 19.47
CA LEU A 30 7.33 -0.30 18.59
C LEU A 30 7.07 0.75 17.50
N VAL A 31 5.82 1.18 17.32
CA VAL A 31 5.35 2.06 16.26
C VAL A 31 4.58 3.24 16.84
N GLU A 32 4.82 4.43 16.31
CA GLU A 32 4.14 5.67 16.69
C GLU A 32 3.25 6.23 15.58
N GLU A 33 3.60 5.94 14.32
CA GLU A 33 2.88 6.43 13.15
C GLU A 33 2.80 5.33 12.08
N VAL A 34 1.60 5.11 11.55
CA VAL A 34 1.33 4.18 10.46
C VAL A 34 0.77 4.94 9.26
N ILE A 35 1.36 4.75 8.10
CA ILE A 35 0.88 5.30 6.84
C ILE A 35 0.39 4.15 5.96
N PHE A 36 -0.91 4.16 5.63
CA PHE A 36 -1.48 3.29 4.61
C PHE A 36 -1.43 4.00 3.26
N LEU A 37 -0.78 3.39 2.30
CA LEU A 37 -0.59 3.95 0.96
C LEU A 37 -1.27 3.07 -0.08
N ASN A 38 -2.15 3.66 -0.87
CA ASN A 38 -2.68 3.06 -2.08
C ASN A 38 -2.25 3.85 -3.30
N ILE A 39 -1.78 3.16 -4.32
CA ILE A 39 -1.41 3.75 -5.61
C ILE A 39 -2.44 3.34 -6.63
N PHE A 40 -3.18 4.31 -7.14
CA PHE A 40 -4.19 4.07 -8.15
C PHE A 40 -3.66 4.36 -9.55
N TRP A 41 -4.13 3.55 -10.50
CA TRP A 41 -3.69 3.62 -11.89
C TRP A 41 -4.59 4.54 -12.70
N SER A 42 -3.98 5.53 -13.34
CA SER A 42 -4.66 6.35 -14.34
C SER A 42 -4.43 5.88 -15.78
N HIS A 43 -3.60 4.83 -15.98
CA HIS A 43 -3.14 4.43 -17.31
C HIS A 43 -4.03 3.39 -18.03
N ILE A 44 -4.93 2.73 -17.32
CA ILE A 44 -5.94 1.88 -17.96
C ILE A 44 -7.20 2.72 -18.16
N VAL A 45 -7.12 3.68 -19.05
CA VAL A 45 -8.30 4.43 -19.49
C VAL A 45 -9.02 3.54 -20.52
N PRO A 46 -10.26 3.10 -20.26
CA PRO A 46 -11.05 2.41 -21.27
C PRO A 46 -11.11 3.23 -22.56
N VAL A 47 -11.04 2.57 -23.71
CA VAL A 47 -11.01 3.22 -25.04
C VAL A 47 -12.15 4.23 -25.24
N GLU A 48 -13.27 4.01 -24.56
CA GLU A 48 -14.45 4.87 -24.56
C GLU A 48 -14.17 6.29 -24.03
N TYR A 49 -13.15 6.45 -23.17
CA TYR A 49 -12.75 7.75 -22.60
C TYR A 49 -11.67 8.48 -23.40
N TRP A 50 -11.10 7.83 -24.44
CA TRP A 50 -10.02 8.43 -25.24
C TRP A 50 -10.50 9.58 -26.16
N TYR A 51 -11.79 9.68 -26.39
CA TYR A 51 -12.38 10.65 -27.32
C TYR A 51 -12.87 11.96 -26.70
N GLY A 52 -12.63 12.16 -25.38
CA GLY A 52 -13.00 13.42 -24.72
C GLY A 52 -12.04 13.77 -23.58
N VAL A 53 -11.50 14.99 -23.61
CA VAL A 53 -10.59 15.53 -22.58
C VAL A 53 -11.26 15.52 -21.19
N SER A 54 -12.58 15.71 -21.13
CA SER A 54 -13.37 15.66 -19.90
C SER A 54 -13.53 14.24 -19.33
N GLY A 55 -13.51 13.21 -20.17
CA GLY A 55 -13.64 11.82 -19.73
C GLY A 55 -12.44 11.28 -18.95
N TYR A 56 -11.24 11.71 -19.31
CA TYR A 56 -10.01 11.31 -18.61
C TYR A 56 -9.95 11.88 -17.19
N ASP A 57 -10.24 13.16 -17.02
CA ASP A 57 -10.22 13.81 -15.72
C ASP A 57 -11.30 13.23 -14.78
N GLU A 58 -12.47 12.92 -15.30
CA GLU A 58 -13.53 12.26 -14.53
C GLU A 58 -13.15 10.84 -14.11
N PHE A 59 -12.53 10.07 -15.01
CA PHE A 59 -12.04 8.72 -14.71
C PHE A 59 -10.98 8.73 -13.63
N LYS A 60 -10.01 9.66 -13.74
CA LYS A 60 -8.96 9.85 -12.74
C LYS A 60 -9.52 10.22 -11.37
N GLU A 61 -10.49 11.11 -11.32
CA GLU A 61 -11.12 11.52 -10.07
C GLU A 61 -11.90 10.36 -9.42
N LYS A 62 -12.61 9.55 -10.21
CA LYS A 62 -13.27 8.34 -9.70
C LYS A 62 -12.29 7.31 -9.15
N ALA A 63 -11.16 7.12 -9.82
CA ALA A 63 -10.10 6.22 -9.34
C ALA A 63 -9.51 6.72 -8.02
N ARG A 64 -9.30 8.03 -7.89
CA ARG A 64 -8.84 8.67 -6.66
C ARG A 64 -9.83 8.49 -5.52
N GLU A 65 -11.11 8.76 -5.77
CA GLU A 65 -12.17 8.60 -4.78
C GLU A 65 -12.29 7.15 -4.31
N ALA A 66 -12.20 6.19 -5.22
CA ALA A 66 -12.20 4.77 -4.88
C ALA A 66 -11.00 4.39 -4.01
N SER A 67 -9.82 4.91 -4.32
CA SER A 67 -8.61 4.72 -3.52
C SER A 67 -8.76 5.29 -2.11
N MET A 68 -9.23 6.52 -1.99
CA MET A 68 -9.45 7.18 -0.71
C MET A 68 -10.52 6.46 0.13
N SER A 69 -11.60 6.03 -0.50
CA SER A 69 -12.68 5.26 0.15
C SER A 69 -12.17 3.91 0.66
N TYR A 70 -11.37 3.22 -0.12
CA TYR A 70 -10.74 1.97 0.29
C TYR A 70 -9.86 2.15 1.53
N LEU A 71 -9.00 3.14 1.54
CA LEU A 71 -8.12 3.41 2.69
C LEU A 71 -8.89 3.85 3.93
N ALA A 72 -9.96 4.63 3.76
CA ALA A 72 -10.84 5.00 4.86
C ALA A 72 -11.54 3.77 5.47
N ASP A 73 -11.94 2.81 4.65
CA ASP A 73 -12.49 1.53 5.12
C ASP A 73 -11.45 0.73 5.91
N VAL A 74 -10.23 0.62 5.40
CA VAL A 74 -9.12 -0.04 6.12
C VAL A 74 -8.89 0.61 7.48
N GLU A 75 -8.78 1.92 7.52
CA GLU A 75 -8.58 2.67 8.77
C GLU A 75 -9.72 2.42 9.76
N SER A 76 -10.97 2.43 9.28
CA SER A 76 -12.16 2.21 10.13
C SER A 76 -12.22 0.83 10.77
N ARG A 77 -11.65 -0.18 10.12
CA ARG A 77 -11.58 -1.57 10.62
C ARG A 77 -10.45 -1.78 11.63
N LEU A 78 -9.55 -0.81 11.76
CA LEU A 78 -8.38 -0.90 12.63
C LEU A 78 -8.53 0.03 13.82
N SER A 79 -8.18 -0.45 15.00
CA SER A 79 -8.10 0.38 16.19
C SER A 79 -6.64 0.43 16.66
N PHE A 80 -6.05 1.62 16.55
CA PHE A 80 -4.68 1.88 16.99
C PHE A 80 -4.66 3.02 18.02
N PRO A 81 -5.10 2.76 19.27
CA PRO A 81 -5.14 3.82 20.28
C PRO A 81 -3.74 4.37 20.55
N GLY A 82 -3.63 5.70 20.53
CA GLY A 82 -2.36 6.40 20.75
C GLY A 82 -1.40 6.43 19.58
N ILE A 83 -1.79 5.88 18.41
CA ILE A 83 -0.97 5.85 17.21
C ILE A 83 -1.54 6.84 16.20
N LYS A 84 -0.67 7.58 15.54
CA LYS A 84 -1.05 8.43 14.41
C LYS A 84 -1.23 7.58 13.16
N VAL A 85 -2.40 7.62 12.57
CA VAL A 85 -2.70 6.93 11.30
C VAL A 85 -2.88 7.97 10.20
N ILE A 86 -2.22 7.74 9.08
CA ILE A 86 -2.31 8.56 7.86
C ILE A 86 -2.72 7.65 6.71
N THR A 87 -3.60 8.13 5.85
CA THR A 87 -3.94 7.48 4.59
C THR A 87 -3.50 8.35 3.43
N GLU A 88 -2.84 7.76 2.45
CA GLU A 88 -2.32 8.44 1.27
C GLU A 88 -2.73 7.71 0.00
N SER A 89 -3.32 8.44 -0.93
CA SER A 89 -3.68 7.96 -2.26
C SER A 89 -2.85 8.68 -3.31
N LEU A 90 -2.00 7.96 -4.01
CA LEU A 90 -1.12 8.50 -5.03
C LEU A 90 -1.42 7.89 -6.40
N GLU A 91 -1.30 8.70 -7.43
CA GLU A 91 -1.42 8.27 -8.82
C GLU A 91 -0.08 7.79 -9.35
N GLY A 92 -0.08 6.70 -10.11
CA GLY A 92 1.10 6.29 -10.84
C GLY A 92 1.03 4.93 -11.49
N GLY A 93 1.95 4.71 -12.43
CA GLY A 93 2.06 3.47 -13.21
C GLY A 93 3.15 2.52 -12.75
N ARG A 94 3.99 2.92 -11.81
CA ARG A 94 5.09 2.09 -11.26
C ARG A 94 5.06 2.09 -9.75
N PRO A 95 4.15 1.28 -9.16
CA PRO A 95 3.90 1.32 -7.72
C PRO A 95 5.13 1.10 -6.86
N GLY A 96 6.01 0.18 -7.22
CA GLY A 96 7.22 -0.09 -6.45
C GLY A 96 8.17 1.10 -6.34
N ASN A 97 8.35 1.86 -7.42
CA ASN A 97 9.14 3.10 -7.40
C ASN A 97 8.47 4.16 -6.52
N ILE A 98 7.18 4.36 -6.68
CA ILE A 98 6.41 5.36 -5.91
C ILE A 98 6.48 5.06 -4.42
N ILE A 99 6.34 3.80 -4.02
CA ILE A 99 6.47 3.36 -2.63
C ILE A 99 7.86 3.68 -2.08
N SER A 100 8.90 3.35 -2.84
CA SER A 100 10.28 3.57 -2.42
C SER A 100 10.63 5.05 -2.31
N ASP A 101 10.20 5.85 -3.29
CA ASP A 101 10.38 7.31 -3.28
C ASP A 101 9.61 7.96 -2.14
N TYR A 102 8.39 7.52 -1.89
CA TYR A 102 7.59 8.02 -0.76
C TYR A 102 8.28 7.73 0.56
N ALA A 103 8.78 6.52 0.74
CA ALA A 103 9.50 6.14 1.95
C ALA A 103 10.73 7.01 2.20
N GLN A 104 11.52 7.26 1.15
CA GLN A 104 12.71 8.09 1.24
C GLN A 104 12.39 9.55 1.57
N ASN A 105 11.34 10.10 0.95
CA ASN A 105 11.01 11.52 1.06
C ASN A 105 10.21 11.89 2.32
N ASN A 106 9.63 10.90 3.00
CA ASN A 106 8.73 11.12 4.12
C ASN A 106 9.26 10.59 5.47
N GLY A 107 10.54 10.26 5.55
CA GLY A 107 11.16 9.82 6.79
C GLY A 107 10.58 8.51 7.33
N ILE A 108 10.28 7.57 6.45
CA ILE A 108 9.82 6.23 6.82
C ILE A 108 10.98 5.42 7.39
N ASP A 109 10.73 4.71 8.48
CA ASP A 109 11.74 3.87 9.12
C ASP A 109 11.71 2.42 8.61
N MET A 110 10.55 1.96 8.13
CA MET A 110 10.37 0.60 7.61
C MET A 110 9.14 0.52 6.70
N ILE A 111 9.26 -0.27 5.64
CA ILE A 111 8.12 -0.65 4.79
C ILE A 111 7.66 -2.05 5.20
N ILE A 112 6.35 -2.25 5.38
CA ILE A 112 5.74 -3.56 5.60
C ILE A 112 4.84 -3.85 4.41
N ILE A 113 5.17 -4.87 3.64
CA ILE A 113 4.46 -5.20 2.40
C ILE A 113 4.25 -6.71 2.27
N ALA A 114 3.08 -7.12 1.78
CA ALA A 114 2.84 -8.51 1.43
C ALA A 114 3.62 -8.90 0.17
N THR A 115 4.12 -10.13 0.14
CA THR A 115 4.90 -10.64 -1.00
C THR A 115 4.08 -10.79 -2.27
N HIS A 116 2.74 -10.86 -2.17
CA HIS A 116 1.81 -11.02 -3.29
C HIS A 116 0.66 -10.04 -3.15
N GLY A 117 0.17 -9.55 -4.28
CA GLY A 117 -1.05 -8.77 -4.39
C GLY A 117 -2.08 -9.47 -5.25
N TYR A 118 -2.76 -8.73 -6.13
CA TYR A 118 -3.83 -9.22 -7.00
C TYR A 118 -3.48 -10.44 -7.84
N THR A 119 -2.24 -10.58 -8.28
CA THR A 119 -1.85 -11.63 -9.22
C THR A 119 -1.71 -13.01 -8.58
N GLY A 120 -1.60 -13.10 -7.25
CA GLY A 120 -1.60 -14.36 -6.49
C GLY A 120 -0.67 -15.45 -7.02
N LEU A 121 0.40 -15.06 -7.72
CA LEU A 121 1.28 -15.96 -8.42
C LEU A 121 1.94 -16.95 -7.46
N LYS A 122 2.08 -18.16 -7.96
CA LYS A 122 2.62 -19.39 -7.33
C LYS A 122 3.53 -19.17 -6.11
N LYS A 123 3.37 -20.02 -5.12
CA LYS A 123 3.96 -20.04 -3.77
C LYS A 123 5.45 -19.67 -3.59
N MET A 124 6.23 -19.53 -4.66
CA MET A 124 7.68 -19.34 -4.62
C MET A 124 8.18 -18.04 -5.25
N MET A 125 7.30 -17.19 -5.80
CA MET A 125 7.71 -15.96 -6.48
C MET A 125 7.22 -14.73 -5.74
N LEU A 126 8.12 -13.77 -5.52
CA LEU A 126 7.74 -12.44 -5.07
C LEU A 126 6.92 -11.74 -6.14
N GLY A 127 5.86 -11.05 -5.74
CA GLY A 127 5.10 -10.17 -6.62
C GLY A 127 5.99 -9.06 -7.18
N SER A 128 5.66 -8.56 -8.36
CA SER A 128 6.46 -7.53 -9.05
C SER A 128 6.66 -6.27 -8.21
N VAL A 129 5.63 -5.81 -7.52
CA VAL A 129 5.70 -4.62 -6.67
C VAL A 129 6.60 -4.86 -5.46
N ALA A 130 6.43 -5.98 -4.76
CA ALA A 130 7.27 -6.34 -3.62
C ALA A 130 8.74 -6.47 -4.01
N LEU A 131 9.03 -7.07 -5.16
CA LEU A 131 10.38 -7.20 -5.69
C LEU A 131 10.97 -5.84 -6.03
N GLU A 132 10.23 -4.96 -6.68
CA GLU A 132 10.67 -3.61 -7.03
C GLU A 132 10.94 -2.76 -5.78
N VAL A 133 10.08 -2.86 -4.77
CA VAL A 133 10.31 -2.21 -3.46
C VAL A 133 11.58 -2.73 -2.80
N LEU A 134 11.78 -4.04 -2.80
CA LEU A 134 12.98 -4.65 -2.21
C LEU A 134 14.27 -4.17 -2.89
N HIS A 135 14.25 -4.01 -4.21
CA HIS A 135 15.41 -3.53 -4.98
C HIS A 135 15.68 -2.03 -4.79
N ASN A 136 14.63 -1.22 -4.68
CA ASN A 136 14.75 0.24 -4.73
C ASN A 136 14.68 0.93 -3.36
N SER A 137 14.30 0.20 -2.32
CA SER A 137 14.14 0.77 -0.99
C SER A 137 15.48 1.10 -0.34
N HIS A 138 15.56 2.29 0.25
CA HIS A 138 16.66 2.72 1.10
C HIS A 138 16.40 2.50 2.59
N VAL A 139 15.23 1.96 2.93
CA VAL A 139 14.84 1.63 4.30
C VAL A 139 14.57 0.13 4.43
N PRO A 140 14.62 -0.44 5.64
CA PRO A 140 14.26 -1.84 5.87
C PRO A 140 12.88 -2.20 5.32
N VAL A 141 12.77 -3.39 4.74
CA VAL A 141 11.51 -3.93 4.18
C VAL A 141 11.17 -5.23 4.88
N LEU A 142 10.03 -5.25 5.55
CA LEU A 142 9.44 -6.45 6.11
C LEU A 142 8.47 -7.05 5.11
N LEU A 143 8.84 -8.22 4.57
CA LEU A 143 8.01 -8.97 3.63
C LEU A 143 7.10 -9.95 4.36
N ILE A 144 5.80 -9.81 4.16
CA ILE A 144 4.79 -10.68 4.77
C ILE A 144 4.33 -11.72 3.74
N ARG A 145 4.44 -12.99 4.09
CA ARG A 145 3.92 -14.08 3.26
C ARG A 145 2.43 -14.29 3.53
N PRO A 146 1.60 -14.54 2.50
CA PRO A 146 0.17 -14.76 2.68
C PRO A 146 -0.18 -15.92 3.61
N GLU A 147 0.68 -16.93 3.72
CA GLU A 147 0.47 -18.04 4.64
C GLU A 147 0.43 -17.61 6.11
N SER A 148 1.07 -16.50 6.46
CA SER A 148 1.03 -15.94 7.81
C SER A 148 -0.34 -15.35 8.19
N CYS A 149 -1.25 -15.22 7.25
CA CYS A 149 -2.61 -14.72 7.46
C CYS A 149 -3.61 -15.83 7.82
N ARG A 150 -3.18 -17.07 7.77
CA ARG A 150 -4.00 -18.22 8.13
C ARG A 150 -3.96 -18.41 9.64
N THR A 151 -4.74 -17.65 10.33
CA THR A 151 -5.04 -17.89 11.74
C THR A 151 -6.46 -18.39 11.88
#